data_ee71cea186a09f9f301345cde9df2fe0
#
_entry.id   ee71cea186a09f9f301345cde9df2fe0
#
_cell.length_a   1.000
_cell.length_b   1.000
_cell.length_c   1.000
_cell.angle_alpha   90.00
_cell.angle_beta   90.00
_cell.angle_gamma   90.00
#
_symmetry.space_group_name_H-M   'P 1'
#
loop_
_entity.id
_entity.type
_entity.pdbx_description
1 polymer ?
#
loop_
_entity_poly.entity_id
_entity_poly.type
_entity_poly.pdbx_seq_one_letter_code
_entity_poly.pdbx_strand_id
1 'polypeptide(L)'
;MKKKKSTVGWILTWADQKKSDYMWSVILAIANVVFRIIPYFMIADVVKMFLDEEKDLQKYLMEAVYIAGSFVIAELFHSLSTTCSHKATFAVLSNIRKSCCDKLARVPLGYVKDKPSGSFKNIMVERIDSIETTLAHVVPEFTSNLLAPVIILIYFFMTDWRLALWSFVPVIIGFLSFFGMMIDYQPSFERTVRTTKDLNDAAVEYIDGIEVIKAFGKTESSYAKFTKAARACADSFISWMKRCSLFQALLFVVMPYTLLTVLPMGAHYVDNGTLDISAFVMCIILSLGIVGPLITVGSYIDDLGKIGVIVGEVTGILEHPELEHPQTGKAVPKDNSITLENVKFACHDKEILHGINMDLKAGTVNAIVGPSGSGKSTIAKLIASLWDVDSGSIKIGGVDIRQGKPNATDAEVEEVTKKSGCYDFIMNLENGFDTVVIGAGGHLSGGERQRISIARAMLKDAPIVILDEATAYTDPENEAILQNSIAKLVTGKTLIVIAHRLSTVKDSDQIFVVNAGNVQAHGTHEELLTTCPLYRDMWNAHISVKDTVKEGE
;
A
#
# COMPACT_ATOMS: atom_id res chain seq x y z
N MET A 1 3.32 -25.26 -6.38
CA MET A 1 3.62 -24.06 -5.59
C MET A 1 4.70 -23.24 -6.29
N LYS A 2 4.39 -22.06 -6.84
CA LYS A 2 5.42 -21.14 -7.36
C LYS A 2 6.27 -20.65 -6.18
N LYS A 3 7.58 -20.81 -6.25
CA LYS A 3 8.53 -20.30 -5.24
C LYS A 3 8.30 -18.81 -5.04
N LYS A 4 7.97 -18.38 -3.82
CA LYS A 4 7.76 -16.95 -3.49
C LYS A 4 9.04 -16.20 -3.82
N LYS A 5 8.97 -15.17 -4.68
CA LYS A 5 10.14 -14.36 -5.04
C LYS A 5 10.64 -13.61 -3.80
N SER A 6 11.95 -13.51 -3.64
CA SER A 6 12.55 -12.64 -2.62
C SER A 6 12.30 -11.16 -2.96
N THR A 7 12.46 -10.25 -1.98
CA THR A 7 12.40 -8.79 -2.19
C THR A 7 13.28 -8.34 -3.35
N VAL A 8 14.54 -8.78 -3.36
CA VAL A 8 15.49 -8.48 -4.45
C VAL A 8 15.00 -9.07 -5.78
N GLY A 9 14.42 -10.27 -5.77
CA GLY A 9 13.86 -10.89 -6.97
C GLY A 9 12.70 -10.09 -7.58
N TRP A 10 11.87 -9.46 -6.77
CA TRP A 10 10.81 -8.56 -7.23
C TRP A 10 11.36 -7.26 -7.82
N ILE A 11 12.30 -6.62 -7.11
CA ILE A 11 12.98 -5.40 -7.59
C ILE A 11 13.63 -5.64 -8.95
N LEU A 12 14.38 -6.74 -9.09
CA LEU A 12 15.00 -7.10 -10.37
C LEU A 12 13.97 -7.38 -11.47
N THR A 13 12.85 -8.01 -11.15
CA THR A 13 11.77 -8.25 -12.12
C THR A 13 11.15 -6.94 -12.62
N TRP A 14 10.99 -5.96 -11.73
CA TRP A 14 10.47 -4.65 -12.11
C TRP A 14 11.51 -3.83 -12.90
N ALA A 15 12.77 -3.84 -12.47
CA ALA A 15 13.86 -3.15 -13.14
C ALA A 15 14.17 -3.72 -14.53
N ASP A 16 13.97 -5.02 -14.76
CA ASP A 16 14.23 -5.69 -16.05
C ASP A 16 13.43 -5.06 -17.22
N GLN A 17 12.28 -4.48 -16.93
CA GLN A 17 11.46 -3.76 -17.92
C GLN A 17 12.20 -2.56 -18.54
N LYS A 18 13.18 -1.99 -17.84
CA LYS A 18 14.01 -0.83 -18.22
C LYS A 18 15.51 -1.09 -18.09
N LYS A 19 15.90 -2.34 -18.26
CA LYS A 19 17.27 -2.82 -18.10
C LYS A 19 18.29 -2.00 -18.91
N SER A 20 17.96 -1.61 -20.13
CA SER A 20 18.84 -0.80 -20.98
C SER A 20 19.17 0.56 -20.34
N ASP A 21 18.15 1.25 -19.82
CA ASP A 21 18.34 2.58 -19.23
C ASP A 21 19.17 2.51 -17.94
N TYR A 22 18.94 1.48 -17.09
CA TYR A 22 19.78 1.23 -15.91
C TYR A 22 21.21 0.85 -16.29
N MET A 23 21.42 0.06 -17.35
CA MET A 23 22.75 -0.30 -17.81
C MET A 23 23.53 0.92 -18.29
N TRP A 24 22.89 1.83 -19.05
CA TRP A 24 23.51 3.10 -19.43
C TRP A 24 23.81 3.97 -18.22
N SER A 25 22.92 4.03 -17.22
CA SER A 25 23.20 4.74 -15.96
C SER A 25 24.46 4.22 -15.28
N VAL A 26 24.63 2.89 -15.18
CA VAL A 26 25.84 2.28 -14.60
C VAL A 26 27.10 2.60 -15.41
N ILE A 27 27.06 2.53 -16.75
CA ILE A 27 28.20 2.86 -17.61
C ILE A 27 28.63 4.33 -17.42
N LEU A 28 27.65 5.23 -17.37
CA LEU A 28 27.91 6.65 -17.14
C LEU A 28 28.41 6.92 -15.72
N ALA A 29 27.94 6.16 -14.72
CA ALA A 29 28.45 6.22 -13.36
C ALA A 29 29.94 5.77 -13.27
N ILE A 30 30.32 4.74 -14.00
CA ILE A 30 31.72 4.32 -14.12
C ILE A 30 32.60 5.42 -14.76
N ALA A 31 32.10 6.03 -15.84
CA ALA A 31 32.80 7.16 -16.47
C ALA A 31 32.94 8.35 -15.50
N ASN A 32 31.88 8.67 -14.73
CA ASN A 32 31.95 9.68 -13.66
C ASN A 32 33.09 9.38 -12.69
N VAL A 33 33.22 8.14 -12.20
CA VAL A 33 34.26 7.75 -11.23
C VAL A 33 35.66 7.98 -11.82
N VAL A 34 35.89 7.61 -13.07
CA VAL A 34 37.21 7.80 -13.73
C VAL A 34 37.58 9.27 -13.70
N PHE A 35 36.71 10.16 -14.16
CA PHE A 35 37.00 11.60 -14.18
C PHE A 35 37.09 12.24 -12.80
N ARG A 36 36.32 11.72 -11.82
CA ARG A 36 36.34 12.21 -10.45
C ARG A 36 37.59 11.84 -9.65
N ILE A 37 38.31 10.78 -10.07
CA ILE A 37 39.56 10.34 -9.44
C ILE A 37 40.78 11.11 -10.01
N ILE A 38 40.76 11.54 -11.27
CA ILE A 38 41.84 12.28 -11.92
C ILE A 38 42.37 13.44 -11.06
N PRO A 39 41.55 14.32 -10.46
CA PRO A 39 42.03 15.42 -9.63
C PRO A 39 42.93 15.01 -8.45
N TYR A 40 42.75 13.80 -7.87
CA TYR A 40 43.63 13.33 -6.80
C TYR A 40 45.07 13.18 -7.26
N PHE A 41 45.29 12.67 -8.48
CA PHE A 41 46.64 12.53 -9.08
C PHE A 41 47.24 13.88 -9.45
N MET A 42 46.43 14.73 -10.09
CA MET A 42 46.86 16.05 -10.53
C MET A 42 47.23 16.97 -9.34
N ILE A 43 46.46 16.91 -8.24
CA ILE A 43 46.80 17.66 -7.01
C ILE A 43 48.16 17.17 -6.46
N ALA A 44 48.39 15.86 -6.46
CA ALA A 44 49.67 15.32 -6.02
C ALA A 44 50.84 15.74 -6.94
N ASP A 45 50.62 15.81 -8.25
CA ASP A 45 51.62 16.31 -9.22
C ASP A 45 51.88 17.82 -8.97
N VAL A 46 50.87 18.63 -8.70
CA VAL A 46 51.02 20.05 -8.31
C VAL A 46 51.89 20.17 -7.05
N VAL A 47 51.63 19.35 -6.03
CA VAL A 47 52.45 19.38 -4.79
C VAL A 47 53.88 18.93 -5.07
N LYS A 48 54.10 17.93 -5.93
CA LYS A 48 55.43 17.49 -6.35
C LYS A 48 56.16 18.61 -7.08
N MET A 49 55.54 19.29 -8.04
CA MET A 49 56.12 20.47 -8.73
C MET A 49 56.53 21.56 -7.74
N PHE A 50 55.73 21.79 -6.70
CA PHE A 50 56.03 22.76 -5.63
C PHE A 50 57.29 22.32 -4.82
N LEU A 51 57.39 21.05 -4.47
CA LEU A 51 58.55 20.48 -3.75
C LEU A 51 59.84 20.48 -4.58
N ASP A 52 59.69 20.32 -5.89
CA ASP A 52 60.81 20.36 -6.86
C ASP A 52 61.20 21.82 -7.24
N GLU A 53 60.65 22.84 -6.54
CA GLU A 53 60.87 24.26 -6.74
C GLU A 53 60.57 24.76 -8.18
N GLU A 54 59.63 24.14 -8.87
CA GLU A 54 59.20 24.60 -10.21
C GLU A 54 58.63 26.02 -10.12
N LYS A 55 59.13 26.93 -10.97
CA LYS A 55 58.75 28.36 -10.96
C LYS A 55 57.86 28.77 -12.13
N ASP A 56 57.55 27.86 -13.02
CA ASP A 56 56.71 28.14 -14.17
C ASP A 56 55.25 28.18 -13.79
N LEU A 57 54.71 29.41 -13.63
CA LEU A 57 53.31 29.65 -13.31
C LEU A 57 52.35 29.04 -14.36
N GLN A 58 52.76 28.96 -15.62
CA GLN A 58 51.92 28.45 -16.69
C GLN A 58 51.61 26.93 -16.47
N LYS A 59 52.55 26.16 -15.96
CA LYS A 59 52.32 24.75 -15.63
C LYS A 59 51.28 24.60 -14.53
N TYR A 60 51.37 25.36 -13.44
CA TYR A 60 50.36 25.35 -12.36
C TYR A 60 48.97 25.75 -12.84
N LEU A 61 48.88 26.76 -13.73
CA LEU A 61 47.61 27.17 -14.31
C LEU A 61 47.03 26.09 -15.22
N MET A 62 47.86 25.39 -16.01
CA MET A 62 47.39 24.26 -16.82
C MET A 62 46.85 23.11 -15.96
N GLU A 63 47.53 22.73 -14.89
CA GLU A 63 47.04 21.72 -13.95
C GLU A 63 45.71 22.13 -13.33
N ALA A 64 45.56 23.39 -12.89
CA ALA A 64 44.33 23.91 -12.36
C ALA A 64 43.16 23.83 -13.37
N VAL A 65 43.41 24.15 -14.65
CA VAL A 65 42.44 24.04 -15.73
C VAL A 65 42.05 22.58 -15.98
N TYR A 66 43.00 21.66 -15.97
CA TYR A 66 42.71 20.23 -16.14
C TYR A 66 41.90 19.67 -14.94
N ILE A 67 42.24 20.05 -13.71
CA ILE A 67 41.48 19.67 -12.51
C ILE A 67 40.03 20.17 -12.64
N ALA A 68 39.84 21.45 -12.96
CA ALA A 68 38.52 22.04 -13.14
C ALA A 68 37.74 21.36 -14.27
N GLY A 69 38.40 21.13 -15.42
CA GLY A 69 37.82 20.42 -16.56
C GLY A 69 37.38 19.00 -16.22
N SER A 70 38.19 18.28 -15.45
CA SER A 70 37.90 16.93 -15.00
C SER A 70 36.65 16.89 -14.08
N PHE A 71 36.51 17.82 -13.14
CA PHE A 71 35.32 17.92 -12.32
C PHE A 71 34.06 18.24 -13.14
N VAL A 72 34.14 19.18 -14.10
CA VAL A 72 33.03 19.50 -14.98
C VAL A 72 32.57 18.26 -15.78
N ILE A 73 33.52 17.54 -16.36
CA ILE A 73 33.21 16.30 -17.10
C ILE A 73 32.63 15.22 -16.18
N ALA A 74 33.18 15.06 -14.99
CA ALA A 74 32.64 14.13 -13.99
C ALA A 74 31.18 14.45 -13.67
N GLU A 75 30.85 15.72 -13.39
CA GLU A 75 29.47 16.14 -13.06
C GLU A 75 28.51 16.00 -14.25
N LEU A 76 28.98 16.18 -15.48
CA LEU A 76 28.20 15.89 -16.69
C LEU A 76 27.83 14.41 -16.77
N PHE A 77 28.80 13.50 -16.56
CA PHE A 77 28.53 12.07 -16.54
C PHE A 77 27.62 11.67 -15.37
N HIS A 78 27.79 12.27 -14.20
CA HIS A 78 26.88 12.06 -13.06
C HIS A 78 25.46 12.47 -13.40
N SER A 79 25.26 13.67 -13.95
CA SER A 79 23.93 14.17 -14.34
C SER A 79 23.26 13.31 -15.40
N LEU A 80 24.00 12.85 -16.40
CA LEU A 80 23.49 11.94 -17.43
C LEU A 80 23.13 10.56 -16.84
N SER A 81 23.97 10.03 -15.95
CA SER A 81 23.75 8.76 -15.25
C SER A 81 22.46 8.80 -14.42
N THR A 82 22.29 9.82 -13.58
CA THR A 82 21.09 10.01 -12.76
C THR A 82 19.86 10.26 -13.59
N THR A 83 19.96 11.03 -14.68
CA THR A 83 18.83 11.24 -15.62
C THR A 83 18.33 9.92 -16.22
N CYS A 84 19.24 9.04 -16.67
CA CYS A 84 18.87 7.72 -17.18
C CYS A 84 18.20 6.87 -16.10
N SER A 85 18.74 6.85 -14.88
CA SER A 85 18.19 6.10 -13.76
C SER A 85 16.82 6.60 -13.34
N HIS A 86 16.62 7.91 -13.18
CA HIS A 86 15.32 8.51 -12.85
C HIS A 86 14.25 8.20 -13.91
N LYS A 87 14.59 8.36 -15.20
CA LYS A 87 13.68 8.04 -16.31
C LYS A 87 13.24 6.58 -16.27
N ALA A 88 14.18 5.65 -16.04
CA ALA A 88 13.86 4.24 -15.89
C ALA A 88 12.97 3.98 -14.67
N THR A 89 13.31 4.58 -13.54
CA THR A 89 12.59 4.41 -12.27
C THR A 89 11.16 4.90 -12.35
N PHE A 90 10.90 6.11 -12.87
CA PHE A 90 9.53 6.61 -13.02
C PHE A 90 8.68 5.73 -13.93
N ALA A 91 9.25 5.19 -14.99
CA ALA A 91 8.54 4.24 -15.86
C ALA A 91 8.20 2.94 -15.09
N VAL A 92 9.12 2.43 -14.27
CA VAL A 92 8.91 1.24 -13.42
C VAL A 92 7.79 1.52 -12.39
N LEU A 93 7.84 2.65 -11.67
CA LEU A 93 6.83 3.02 -10.68
C LEU A 93 5.44 3.16 -11.31
N SER A 94 5.36 3.79 -12.49
CA SER A 94 4.10 3.88 -13.26
C SER A 94 3.53 2.49 -13.56
N ASN A 95 4.37 1.55 -14.00
CA ASN A 95 3.95 0.18 -14.30
C ASN A 95 3.52 -0.59 -13.05
N ILE A 96 4.20 -0.40 -11.91
CA ILE A 96 3.79 -1.01 -10.63
C ILE A 96 2.40 -0.49 -10.24
N ARG A 97 2.16 0.82 -10.28
CA ARG A 97 0.86 1.43 -9.98
C ARG A 97 -0.24 0.88 -10.89
N LYS A 98 0.01 0.85 -12.21
CA LYS A 98 -0.93 0.28 -13.17
C LYS A 98 -1.25 -1.18 -12.85
N SER A 99 -0.25 -1.99 -12.56
CA SER A 99 -0.43 -3.40 -12.19
C SER A 99 -1.25 -3.55 -10.90
N CYS A 100 -1.04 -2.68 -9.90
CA CYS A 100 -1.84 -2.66 -8.68
C CYS A 100 -3.31 -2.27 -8.96
N CYS A 101 -3.55 -1.24 -9.78
CA CYS A 101 -4.91 -0.85 -10.18
C CYS A 101 -5.62 -1.98 -10.92
N ASP A 102 -4.95 -2.57 -11.91
CA ASP A 102 -5.49 -3.69 -12.70
C ASP A 102 -5.78 -4.91 -11.81
N LYS A 103 -4.93 -5.15 -10.80
CA LYS A 103 -5.12 -6.22 -9.83
C LYS A 103 -6.30 -5.97 -8.90
N LEU A 104 -6.42 -4.74 -8.34
CA LEU A 104 -7.52 -4.36 -7.47
C LEU A 104 -8.89 -4.46 -8.16
N ALA A 105 -8.94 -4.29 -9.48
CA ALA A 105 -10.17 -4.48 -10.25
C ALA A 105 -10.59 -5.97 -10.40
N ARG A 106 -9.68 -6.93 -10.12
CA ARG A 106 -9.90 -8.37 -10.30
C ARG A 106 -9.92 -9.19 -9.03
N VAL A 107 -9.51 -8.62 -7.91
CA VAL A 107 -9.59 -9.29 -6.60
C VAL A 107 -11.01 -9.24 -6.04
N PRO A 108 -11.40 -10.14 -5.12
CA PRO A 108 -12.68 -10.10 -4.43
C PRO A 108 -12.93 -8.75 -3.76
N LEU A 109 -14.14 -8.21 -3.86
CA LEU A 109 -14.49 -6.92 -3.26
C LEU A 109 -14.31 -6.93 -1.73
N GLY A 110 -14.43 -8.07 -1.09
CA GLY A 110 -14.16 -8.25 0.34
C GLY A 110 -12.75 -7.78 0.70
N TYR A 111 -11.74 -8.21 -0.04
CA TYR A 111 -10.35 -7.80 0.17
C TYR A 111 -10.16 -6.27 0.12
N VAL A 112 -10.91 -5.60 -0.76
CA VAL A 112 -10.85 -4.14 -0.89
C VAL A 112 -11.59 -3.45 0.26
N LYS A 113 -12.73 -4.01 0.70
CA LYS A 113 -13.55 -3.44 1.79
C LYS A 113 -12.98 -3.68 3.19
N ASP A 114 -12.24 -4.76 3.38
CA ASP A 114 -11.65 -5.11 4.68
C ASP A 114 -10.50 -4.17 5.09
N LYS A 115 -9.97 -3.42 4.13
CA LYS A 115 -8.94 -2.41 4.38
C LYS A 115 -9.51 -1.00 4.28
N PRO A 116 -9.12 -0.08 5.16
CA PRO A 116 -9.45 1.34 5.01
C PRO A 116 -8.99 1.85 3.63
N SER A 117 -9.81 2.63 2.94
CA SER A 117 -9.48 3.18 1.62
C SER A 117 -8.19 4.00 1.61
N GLY A 118 -7.89 4.67 2.72
CA GLY A 118 -6.62 5.37 2.95
C GLY A 118 -5.39 4.46 2.91
N SER A 119 -5.52 3.18 3.26
CA SER A 119 -4.42 2.20 3.21
C SER A 119 -3.96 1.95 1.77
N PHE A 120 -4.89 1.72 0.85
CA PHE A 120 -4.56 1.55 -0.58
C PHE A 120 -3.99 2.83 -1.18
N LYS A 121 -4.56 4.02 -0.85
CA LYS A 121 -4.00 5.30 -1.26
C LYS A 121 -2.55 5.45 -0.79
N ASN A 122 -2.27 5.15 0.48
CA ASN A 122 -0.91 5.23 1.04
C ASN A 122 0.05 4.32 0.26
N ILE A 123 -0.33 3.05 0.02
CA ILE A 123 0.52 2.11 -0.74
C ILE A 123 0.77 2.61 -2.16
N MET A 124 -0.29 3.01 -2.88
CA MET A 124 -0.20 3.34 -4.31
C MET A 124 0.45 4.71 -4.59
N VAL A 125 0.30 5.67 -3.69
CA VAL A 125 0.84 7.02 -3.87
C VAL A 125 2.14 7.19 -3.09
N GLU A 126 2.14 7.00 -1.77
CA GLU A 126 3.25 7.37 -0.90
C GLU A 126 4.34 6.29 -0.83
N ARG A 127 3.94 5.00 -0.63
CA ARG A 127 4.89 3.89 -0.50
C ARG A 127 5.61 3.58 -1.80
N ILE A 128 4.89 3.52 -2.92
CA ILE A 128 5.51 3.29 -4.23
C ILE A 128 6.44 4.44 -4.59
N ASP A 129 6.11 5.71 -4.27
CA ASP A 129 7.03 6.84 -4.49
C ASP A 129 8.32 6.70 -3.66
N SER A 130 8.23 6.18 -2.44
CA SER A 130 9.42 5.95 -1.61
C SER A 130 10.42 4.95 -2.22
N ILE A 131 10.01 4.11 -3.18
CA ILE A 131 10.90 3.21 -3.93
C ILE A 131 11.78 4.01 -4.90
N GLU A 132 11.31 5.18 -5.35
CA GLU A 132 12.03 6.03 -6.32
C GLU A 132 13.44 6.35 -5.86
N THR A 133 13.60 6.88 -4.64
CA THR A 133 14.89 7.26 -4.09
C THR A 133 15.89 6.11 -4.16
N THR A 134 15.47 4.90 -3.82
CA THR A 134 16.39 3.74 -3.86
C THR A 134 16.67 3.27 -5.29
N LEU A 135 15.68 3.12 -6.15
CA LEU A 135 15.92 2.65 -7.52
C LEU A 135 16.68 3.67 -8.37
N ALA A 136 16.41 4.97 -8.18
CA ALA A 136 17.04 6.02 -8.96
C ALA A 136 18.49 6.30 -8.52
N HIS A 137 18.75 6.27 -7.22
CA HIS A 137 20.04 6.65 -6.65
C HIS A 137 20.94 5.46 -6.32
N VAL A 138 20.41 4.38 -5.71
CA VAL A 138 21.25 3.25 -5.31
C VAL A 138 21.96 2.63 -6.51
N VAL A 139 21.33 2.46 -7.66
CA VAL A 139 21.95 1.79 -8.81
C VAL A 139 23.21 2.53 -9.32
N PRO A 140 23.15 3.82 -9.69
CA PRO A 140 24.34 4.55 -10.15
C PRO A 140 25.31 4.88 -9.03
N GLU A 141 24.81 5.31 -7.88
CA GLU A 141 25.64 5.80 -6.79
C GLU A 141 26.33 4.66 -6.02
N PHE A 142 25.68 3.51 -5.84
CA PHE A 142 26.32 2.32 -5.29
C PHE A 142 27.51 1.90 -6.15
N THR A 143 27.33 1.92 -7.49
CA THR A 143 28.42 1.63 -8.42
C THR A 143 29.57 2.60 -8.24
N SER A 144 29.31 3.91 -8.20
CA SER A 144 30.33 4.94 -8.04
C SER A 144 31.03 4.87 -6.69
N ASN A 145 30.25 4.75 -5.60
CA ASN A 145 30.79 4.75 -4.24
C ASN A 145 31.51 3.44 -3.86
N LEU A 146 31.27 2.35 -4.59
CA LEU A 146 32.03 1.11 -4.43
C LEU A 146 33.30 1.09 -5.28
N LEU A 147 33.21 1.58 -6.52
CA LEU A 147 34.31 1.52 -7.47
C LEU A 147 35.44 2.53 -7.14
N ALA A 148 35.08 3.75 -6.73
CA ALA A 148 36.05 4.79 -6.43
C ALA A 148 37.05 4.39 -5.32
N PRO A 149 36.64 3.91 -4.13
CA PRO A 149 37.58 3.42 -3.12
C PRO A 149 38.45 2.26 -3.59
N VAL A 150 37.90 1.35 -4.40
CA VAL A 150 38.67 0.20 -4.92
C VAL A 150 39.84 0.70 -5.81
N ILE A 151 39.55 1.61 -6.73
CA ILE A 151 40.59 2.18 -7.60
C ILE A 151 41.63 2.94 -6.77
N ILE A 152 41.19 3.77 -5.83
CA ILE A 152 42.05 4.53 -4.92
C ILE A 152 42.96 3.58 -4.11
N LEU A 153 42.37 2.53 -3.53
CA LEU A 153 43.12 1.54 -2.76
C LEU A 153 44.18 0.80 -3.59
N ILE A 154 43.85 0.37 -4.82
CA ILE A 154 44.81 -0.27 -5.70
C ILE A 154 46.03 0.64 -5.91
N TYR A 155 45.76 1.90 -6.24
CA TYR A 155 46.84 2.86 -6.46
C TYR A 155 47.62 3.18 -5.16
N PHE A 156 46.93 3.25 -4.01
CA PHE A 156 47.54 3.44 -2.70
C PHE A 156 48.50 2.29 -2.37
N PHE A 157 48.10 1.04 -2.61
CA PHE A 157 48.96 -0.13 -2.43
C PHE A 157 50.20 -0.11 -3.39
N MET A 158 50.03 0.41 -4.60
CA MET A 158 51.12 0.57 -5.55
C MET A 158 52.11 1.66 -5.13
N THR A 159 51.63 2.72 -4.45
CA THR A 159 52.45 3.85 -4.00
C THR A 159 53.27 3.47 -2.76
N ASP A 160 52.61 3.04 -1.69
CA ASP A 160 53.25 2.45 -0.51
C ASP A 160 52.27 1.51 0.23
N TRP A 161 52.57 0.21 0.14
CA TRP A 161 51.71 -0.82 0.73
C TRP A 161 51.61 -0.76 2.27
N ARG A 162 52.66 -0.23 2.94
CA ARG A 162 52.71 -0.11 4.42
C ARG A 162 51.70 0.93 4.89
N LEU A 163 51.69 2.10 4.25
CA LEU A 163 50.72 3.16 4.56
C LEU A 163 49.29 2.77 4.16
N ALA A 164 49.13 2.05 3.06
CA ALA A 164 47.86 1.48 2.68
C ALA A 164 47.30 0.54 3.77
N LEU A 165 48.15 -0.31 4.37
CA LEU A 165 47.74 -1.15 5.51
C LEU A 165 47.39 -0.32 6.77
N TRP A 166 48.16 0.73 7.07
CA TRP A 166 47.87 1.62 8.19
C TRP A 166 46.54 2.36 8.02
N SER A 167 46.11 2.65 6.80
CA SER A 167 44.82 3.28 6.52
C SER A 167 43.61 2.41 6.91
N PHE A 168 43.78 1.09 7.01
CA PHE A 168 42.72 0.19 7.46
C PHE A 168 42.48 0.19 8.98
N VAL A 169 43.43 0.67 9.79
CA VAL A 169 43.28 0.63 11.27
C VAL A 169 42.05 1.42 11.73
N PRO A 170 41.83 2.69 11.34
CA PRO A 170 40.61 3.40 11.68
C PRO A 170 39.34 2.74 11.12
N VAL A 171 39.43 2.16 9.92
CA VAL A 171 38.31 1.44 9.27
C VAL A 171 37.94 0.20 10.08
N ILE A 172 38.92 -0.58 10.54
CA ILE A 172 38.70 -1.76 11.41
C ILE A 172 38.05 -1.35 12.73
N ILE A 173 38.52 -0.25 13.35
CA ILE A 173 37.91 0.29 14.58
C ILE A 173 36.44 0.66 14.32
N GLY A 174 36.16 1.28 13.19
CA GLY A 174 34.79 1.61 12.77
C GLY A 174 33.92 0.36 12.60
N PHE A 175 34.42 -0.68 11.94
CA PHE A 175 33.68 -1.95 11.80
C PHE A 175 33.46 -2.65 13.14
N LEU A 176 34.45 -2.68 14.04
CA LEU A 176 34.26 -3.21 15.38
C LEU A 176 33.20 -2.44 16.16
N SER A 177 33.18 -1.10 16.01
CA SER A 177 32.16 -0.25 16.60
C SER A 177 30.77 -0.54 16.01
N PHE A 178 30.67 -0.76 14.70
CA PHE A 178 29.41 -1.16 14.05
C PHE A 178 28.89 -2.49 14.63
N PHE A 179 29.74 -3.50 14.79
CA PHE A 179 29.35 -4.76 15.41
C PHE A 179 28.93 -4.56 16.88
N GLY A 180 29.62 -3.69 17.63
CA GLY A 180 29.21 -3.29 18.97
C GLY A 180 27.82 -2.68 19.04
N MET A 181 27.47 -1.86 18.02
CA MET A 181 26.13 -1.27 17.90
C MET A 181 25.05 -2.31 17.57
N MET A 182 25.41 -3.40 16.88
CA MET A 182 24.47 -4.49 16.54
C MET A 182 24.13 -5.38 17.73
N ILE A 183 24.90 -5.32 18.81
CA ILE A 183 24.57 -6.02 20.07
C ILE A 183 23.24 -5.44 20.59
N ASP A 184 22.26 -6.30 20.87
CA ASP A 184 20.90 -5.91 21.28
C ASP A 184 20.11 -5.03 20.26
N TYR A 185 20.54 -4.97 18.99
CA TYR A 185 19.81 -4.23 17.95
C TYR A 185 18.38 -4.75 17.81
N GLN A 186 18.22 -6.06 17.60
CA GLN A 186 16.92 -6.67 17.33
C GLN A 186 15.90 -6.45 18.46
N PRO A 187 16.21 -6.71 19.75
CA PRO A 187 15.28 -6.43 20.85
C PRO A 187 14.93 -4.95 20.99
N SER A 188 15.90 -4.06 20.76
CA SER A 188 15.68 -2.61 20.83
C SER A 188 14.80 -2.12 19.71
N PHE A 189 15.02 -2.63 18.49
CA PHE A 189 14.20 -2.34 17.32
C PHE A 189 12.75 -2.80 17.51
N GLU A 190 12.54 -4.06 17.89
CA GLU A 190 11.21 -4.61 18.14
C GLU A 190 10.45 -3.84 19.23
N ARG A 191 11.15 -3.47 20.32
CA ARG A 191 10.56 -2.65 21.38
C ARG A 191 10.13 -1.28 20.83
N THR A 192 10.97 -0.64 20.02
CA THR A 192 10.69 0.68 19.44
C THR A 192 9.53 0.60 18.47
N VAL A 193 9.48 -0.41 17.60
CA VAL A 193 8.35 -0.64 16.68
C VAL A 193 7.05 -0.84 17.45
N ARG A 194 7.06 -1.65 18.51
CA ARG A 194 5.88 -1.88 19.35
C ARG A 194 5.40 -0.61 20.03
N THR A 195 6.30 0.14 20.69
CA THR A 195 5.91 1.39 21.37
C THR A 195 5.44 2.49 20.40
N THR A 196 5.98 2.53 19.18
CA THR A 196 5.51 3.41 18.11
C THR A 196 4.11 3.03 17.65
N LYS A 197 3.84 1.72 17.52
CA LYS A 197 2.49 1.23 17.21
C LYS A 197 1.50 1.61 18.33
N ASP A 198 1.86 1.35 19.59
CA ASP A 198 1.01 1.68 20.75
C ASP A 198 0.69 3.19 20.80
N LEU A 199 1.66 4.04 20.44
CA LEU A 199 1.44 5.49 20.32
C LEU A 199 0.47 5.85 19.20
N ASN A 200 0.63 5.26 18.02
CA ASN A 200 -0.26 5.49 16.88
C ASN A 200 -1.69 5.02 17.20
N ASP A 201 -1.84 3.84 17.79
CA ASP A 201 -3.15 3.31 18.20
C ASP A 201 -3.81 4.23 19.23
N ALA A 202 -3.07 4.72 20.22
CA ALA A 202 -3.56 5.68 21.21
C ALA A 202 -3.92 7.04 20.60
N ALA A 203 -3.20 7.50 19.58
CA ALA A 203 -3.50 8.74 18.85
C ALA A 203 -4.80 8.62 18.04
N VAL A 204 -4.98 7.52 17.32
CA VAL A 204 -6.22 7.24 16.57
C VAL A 204 -7.41 7.15 17.51
N GLU A 205 -7.30 6.37 18.59
CA GLU A 205 -8.36 6.25 19.61
C GLU A 205 -8.74 7.61 20.23
N TYR A 206 -7.74 8.47 20.47
CA TYR A 206 -7.98 9.80 21.02
C TYR A 206 -8.71 10.72 20.02
N ILE A 207 -8.31 10.68 18.73
CA ILE A 207 -8.89 11.50 17.66
C ILE A 207 -10.31 11.03 17.34
N ASP A 208 -10.51 9.73 17.13
CA ASP A 208 -11.82 9.16 16.79
C ASP A 208 -12.83 9.30 17.94
N GLY A 209 -12.33 9.22 19.19
CA GLY A 209 -13.14 9.38 20.40
C GLY A 209 -13.35 10.83 20.85
N ILE A 210 -12.83 11.84 20.14
CA ILE A 210 -12.78 13.24 20.64
C ILE A 210 -14.16 13.81 20.94
N GLU A 211 -15.18 13.47 20.16
CA GLU A 211 -16.57 13.90 20.38
C GLU A 211 -17.12 13.36 21.71
N VAL A 212 -16.91 12.06 21.95
CA VAL A 212 -17.34 11.39 23.19
C VAL A 212 -16.56 11.95 24.40
N ILE A 213 -15.25 12.14 24.25
CA ILE A 213 -14.40 12.70 25.30
C ILE A 213 -14.88 14.09 25.70
N LYS A 214 -15.22 14.94 24.72
CA LYS A 214 -15.76 16.29 24.96
C LYS A 214 -17.15 16.25 25.59
N ALA A 215 -18.03 15.38 25.11
CA ALA A 215 -19.40 15.24 25.62
C ALA A 215 -19.45 14.78 27.10
N PHE A 216 -18.56 13.88 27.50
CA PHE A 216 -18.52 13.34 28.86
C PHE A 216 -17.48 13.98 29.80
N GLY A 217 -16.73 14.98 29.35
CA GLY A 217 -15.73 15.70 30.15
C GLY A 217 -14.54 14.85 30.61
N LYS A 218 -14.28 13.68 30.00
CA LYS A 218 -13.20 12.75 30.36
C LYS A 218 -11.86 13.06 29.67
N THR A 219 -11.60 14.33 29.43
CA THR A 219 -10.40 14.79 28.70
C THR A 219 -9.10 14.38 29.40
N GLU A 220 -9.06 14.44 30.74
CA GLU A 220 -7.83 14.17 31.50
C GLU A 220 -7.39 12.71 31.45
N SER A 221 -8.30 11.75 31.58
CA SER A 221 -7.98 10.32 31.55
C SER A 221 -7.54 9.81 30.17
N SER A 222 -8.21 10.31 29.12
CA SER A 222 -7.87 9.94 27.72
C SER A 222 -6.54 10.59 27.28
N TYR A 223 -6.29 11.84 27.69
CA TYR A 223 -5.02 12.50 27.47
C TYR A 223 -3.86 11.81 28.20
N ALA A 224 -4.10 11.32 29.44
CA ALA A 224 -3.10 10.56 30.20
C ALA A 224 -2.67 9.27 29.49
N LYS A 225 -3.61 8.54 28.84
CA LYS A 225 -3.30 7.33 28.06
C LYS A 225 -2.36 7.67 26.88
N PHE A 226 -2.70 8.70 26.11
CA PHE A 226 -1.88 9.16 24.99
C PHE A 226 -0.48 9.62 25.47
N THR A 227 -0.41 10.43 26.53
CA THR A 227 0.85 10.92 27.09
C THR A 227 1.73 9.78 27.60
N LYS A 228 1.13 8.75 28.22
CA LYS A 228 1.86 7.55 28.66
C LYS A 228 2.47 6.78 27.48
N ALA A 229 1.71 6.59 26.41
CA ALA A 229 2.20 5.93 25.19
C ALA A 229 3.33 6.76 24.53
N ALA A 230 3.17 8.09 24.46
CA ALA A 230 4.18 8.99 23.92
C ALA A 230 5.49 8.96 24.72
N ARG A 231 5.40 8.96 26.06
CA ARG A 231 6.58 8.80 26.93
C ARG A 231 7.25 7.44 26.76
N ALA A 232 6.49 6.35 26.73
CA ALA A 232 7.04 5.02 26.53
C ALA A 232 7.76 4.88 25.16
N CYS A 233 7.23 5.50 24.12
CA CYS A 233 7.88 5.58 22.82
C CYS A 233 9.18 6.40 22.89
N ALA A 234 9.15 7.60 23.47
CA ALA A 234 10.32 8.45 23.65
C ALA A 234 11.41 7.75 24.47
N ASP A 235 11.05 7.13 25.60
CA ASP A 235 11.99 6.40 26.47
C ASP A 235 12.64 5.21 25.74
N SER A 236 11.89 4.53 24.86
CA SER A 236 12.42 3.46 24.03
C SER A 236 13.50 3.98 23.09
N PHE A 237 13.25 5.08 22.36
CA PHE A 237 14.23 5.72 21.48
C PHE A 237 15.44 6.23 22.25
N ILE A 238 15.23 6.96 23.34
CA ILE A 238 16.31 7.53 24.16
C ILE A 238 17.20 6.42 24.72
N SER A 239 16.64 5.34 25.23
CA SER A 239 17.42 4.22 25.78
C SER A 239 18.25 3.52 24.72
N TRP A 240 17.68 3.35 23.52
CA TRP A 240 18.39 2.80 22.36
C TRP A 240 19.52 3.71 21.90
N MET A 241 19.22 5.01 21.67
CA MET A 241 20.22 6.00 21.24
C MET A 241 21.37 6.15 22.25
N LYS A 242 21.09 6.18 23.57
CA LYS A 242 22.14 6.22 24.61
C LYS A 242 23.07 5.01 24.55
N ARG A 243 22.54 3.82 24.27
CA ARG A 243 23.35 2.62 24.13
C ARG A 243 24.24 2.62 22.91
N CYS A 244 23.71 3.11 21.79
CA CYS A 244 24.42 3.19 20.50
C CYS A 244 25.39 4.37 20.42
N SER A 245 25.22 5.43 21.23
CA SER A 245 25.90 6.71 21.05
C SER A 245 27.44 6.63 21.06
N LEU A 246 28.03 5.82 21.94
CA LEU A 246 29.49 5.65 21.97
C LEU A 246 30.00 4.97 20.70
N PHE A 247 29.38 3.89 20.30
CA PHE A 247 29.75 3.15 19.09
C PHE A 247 29.52 3.99 17.84
N GLN A 248 28.42 4.74 17.80
CA GLN A 248 28.13 5.65 16.71
C GLN A 248 29.15 6.79 16.63
N ALA A 249 29.58 7.35 17.76
CA ALA A 249 30.63 8.36 17.80
C ALA A 249 31.97 7.78 17.27
N LEU A 250 32.38 6.59 17.69
CA LEU A 250 33.57 5.93 17.16
C LEU A 250 33.47 5.65 15.66
N LEU A 251 32.31 5.20 15.19
CA LEU A 251 32.06 4.94 13.78
C LEU A 251 32.20 6.21 12.94
N PHE A 252 31.55 7.31 13.32
CA PHE A 252 31.52 8.54 12.54
C PHE A 252 32.70 9.49 12.78
N VAL A 253 33.43 9.33 13.90
CA VAL A 253 34.59 10.19 14.22
C VAL A 253 35.90 9.50 13.88
N VAL A 254 36.06 8.20 14.13
CA VAL A 254 37.34 7.51 13.89
C VAL A 254 37.46 6.96 12.48
N MET A 255 36.43 6.29 12.00
CA MET A 255 36.47 5.59 10.71
C MET A 255 36.80 6.51 9.51
N PRO A 256 36.26 7.75 9.36
CA PRO A 256 36.56 8.62 8.23
C PRO A 256 37.97 9.16 8.23
N TYR A 257 38.66 9.20 9.39
CA TYR A 257 39.92 9.87 9.53
C TYR A 257 41.09 8.88 9.42
N THR A 258 41.29 8.33 8.23
CA THR A 258 42.47 7.47 7.90
C THR A 258 43.79 8.19 8.16
N LEU A 259 43.81 9.52 8.13
CA LEU A 259 44.95 10.36 8.47
C LEU A 259 45.49 10.15 9.88
N LEU A 260 44.65 9.67 10.85
CA LEU A 260 45.11 9.39 12.21
C LEU A 260 46.29 8.42 12.26
N THR A 261 46.36 7.52 11.30
CA THR A 261 47.45 6.52 11.21
C THR A 261 48.38 6.78 10.04
N VAL A 262 47.88 7.23 8.92
CA VAL A 262 48.70 7.50 7.71
C VAL A 262 49.67 8.65 7.94
N LEU A 263 49.25 9.76 8.61
CA LEU A 263 50.08 10.91 8.82
C LEU A 263 51.30 10.64 9.73
N PRO A 264 51.15 10.10 10.97
CA PRO A 264 52.28 9.86 11.85
C PRO A 264 53.21 8.75 11.32
N MET A 265 52.66 7.67 10.74
CA MET A 265 53.47 6.59 10.19
C MET A 265 54.19 6.99 8.92
N GLY A 266 53.57 7.78 8.06
CA GLY A 266 54.18 8.31 6.86
C GLY A 266 55.30 9.28 7.18
N ALA A 267 55.10 10.19 8.15
CA ALA A 267 56.16 11.09 8.62
C ALA A 267 57.36 10.29 9.17
N HIS A 268 57.12 9.23 9.95
CA HIS A 268 58.17 8.35 10.45
C HIS A 268 58.95 7.65 9.30
N TYR A 269 58.26 7.21 8.26
CA TYR A 269 58.93 6.57 7.10
C TYR A 269 59.74 7.55 6.26
N VAL A 270 59.29 8.80 6.14
CA VAL A 270 60.05 9.89 5.48
C VAL A 270 61.30 10.25 6.29
N ASP A 271 61.18 10.42 7.62
CA ASP A 271 62.30 10.74 8.51
C ASP A 271 63.37 9.65 8.47
N ASN A 272 62.97 8.39 8.40
CA ASN A 272 63.90 7.25 8.23
C ASN A 272 64.41 7.06 6.79
N GLY A 273 64.10 7.95 5.84
CA GLY A 273 64.51 7.87 4.43
C GLY A 273 63.99 6.66 3.66
N THR A 274 62.91 5.99 4.16
CA THR A 274 62.32 4.81 3.53
C THR A 274 61.11 5.12 2.65
N LEU A 275 60.67 6.37 2.65
CA LEU A 275 59.55 6.87 1.83
C LEU A 275 59.94 8.25 1.29
N ASP A 276 59.72 8.47 0.00
CA ASP A 276 59.85 9.80 -0.61
C ASP A 276 58.70 10.73 -0.16
N ILE A 277 59.04 12.03 0.00
CA ILE A 277 58.07 13.01 0.47
C ILE A 277 56.89 13.21 -0.50
N SER A 278 57.14 13.11 -1.83
CA SER A 278 56.10 13.20 -2.85
C SER A 278 55.14 12.01 -2.77
N ALA A 279 55.68 10.80 -2.57
CA ALA A 279 54.89 9.59 -2.35
C ALA A 279 54.06 9.67 -1.05
N PHE A 280 54.62 10.27 0.00
CA PHE A 280 53.89 10.51 1.27
C PHE A 280 52.72 11.45 1.07
N VAL A 281 52.90 12.57 0.39
CA VAL A 281 51.83 13.52 0.09
C VAL A 281 50.75 12.86 -0.77
N MET A 282 51.13 12.05 -1.77
CA MET A 282 50.18 11.27 -2.54
C MET A 282 49.34 10.33 -1.63
N CYS A 283 49.98 9.63 -0.71
CA CYS A 283 49.33 8.75 0.25
C CYS A 283 48.33 9.50 1.15
N ILE A 284 48.65 10.72 1.57
CA ILE A 284 47.73 11.60 2.33
C ILE A 284 46.47 11.89 1.51
N ILE A 285 46.66 12.34 0.25
CA ILE A 285 45.55 12.71 -0.64
C ILE A 285 44.65 11.49 -0.93
N LEU A 286 45.26 10.35 -1.25
CA LEU A 286 44.52 9.11 -1.54
C LEU A 286 43.72 8.62 -0.32
N SER A 287 44.30 8.72 0.89
CA SER A 287 43.66 8.25 2.12
C SER A 287 42.34 8.97 2.42
N LEU A 288 42.22 10.25 2.03
CA LEU A 288 41.00 11.04 2.19
C LEU A 288 39.85 10.59 1.28
N GLY A 289 40.17 9.95 0.15
CA GLY A 289 39.16 9.51 -0.83
C GLY A 289 38.50 8.16 -0.54
N ILE A 290 38.98 7.42 0.48
CA ILE A 290 38.56 6.02 0.69
C ILE A 290 37.25 5.88 1.45
N VAL A 291 37.14 6.53 2.59
CA VAL A 291 36.11 6.18 3.59
C VAL A 291 34.78 6.86 3.34
N GLY A 292 34.76 8.10 2.83
CA GLY A 292 33.53 8.83 2.53
C GLY A 292 32.55 8.02 1.66
N PRO A 293 32.98 7.53 0.49
CA PRO A 293 32.15 6.67 -0.35
C PRO A 293 31.67 5.38 0.35
N LEU A 294 32.49 4.76 1.19
CA LEU A 294 32.11 3.54 1.93
C LEU A 294 31.01 3.81 2.96
N ILE A 295 31.05 4.96 3.64
CA ILE A 295 29.96 5.38 4.55
C ILE A 295 28.67 5.57 3.78
N THR A 296 28.72 6.18 2.60
CA THR A 296 27.55 6.36 1.73
C THR A 296 26.98 5.02 1.28
N VAL A 297 27.82 4.03 0.94
CA VAL A 297 27.34 2.65 0.66
C VAL A 297 26.62 2.05 1.86
N GLY A 298 27.11 2.32 3.08
CA GLY A 298 26.47 1.86 4.31
C GLY A 298 25.03 2.38 4.48
N SER A 299 24.77 3.64 4.11
CA SER A 299 23.41 4.23 4.21
C SER A 299 22.39 3.54 3.29
N TYR A 300 22.82 3.00 2.16
CA TYR A 300 21.92 2.27 1.24
C TYR A 300 21.41 0.95 1.82
N ILE A 301 22.08 0.37 2.82
CA ILE A 301 21.61 -0.84 3.50
C ILE A 301 20.30 -0.57 4.23
N ASP A 302 20.19 0.58 4.89
CA ASP A 302 18.96 1.01 5.57
C ASP A 302 17.82 1.24 4.57
N ASP A 303 18.11 1.84 3.42
CA ASP A 303 17.13 2.07 2.37
C ASP A 303 16.64 0.76 1.74
N LEU A 304 17.52 -0.22 1.55
CA LEU A 304 17.15 -1.57 1.12
C LEU A 304 16.25 -2.27 2.15
N GLY A 305 16.46 -2.03 3.45
CA GLY A 305 15.60 -2.52 4.52
C GLY A 305 14.18 -1.95 4.44
N LYS A 306 14.05 -0.63 4.25
CA LYS A 306 12.76 0.07 4.06
C LYS A 306 12.00 -0.45 2.84
N ILE A 307 12.72 -0.62 1.71
CA ILE A 307 12.13 -1.19 0.49
C ILE A 307 11.58 -2.59 0.72
N GLY A 308 12.22 -3.41 1.54
CA GLY A 308 11.74 -4.75 1.85
C GLY A 308 10.30 -4.75 2.36
N VAL A 309 9.97 -3.81 3.24
CA VAL A 309 8.60 -3.63 3.76
C VAL A 309 7.65 -3.19 2.63
N ILE A 310 8.04 -2.19 1.85
CA ILE A 310 7.19 -1.65 0.77
C ILE A 310 6.92 -2.70 -0.32
N VAL A 311 7.94 -3.46 -0.71
CA VAL A 311 7.80 -4.59 -1.64
C VAL A 311 6.82 -5.61 -1.09
N GLY A 312 6.87 -5.91 0.23
CA GLY A 312 5.91 -6.79 0.89
C GLY A 312 4.47 -6.28 0.80
N GLU A 313 4.25 -4.97 1.02
CA GLU A 313 2.92 -4.34 0.91
C GLU A 313 2.39 -4.39 -0.53
N VAL A 314 3.22 -4.04 -1.52
CA VAL A 314 2.86 -4.06 -2.95
C VAL A 314 2.59 -5.48 -3.45
N THR A 315 3.46 -6.43 -3.10
CA THR A 315 3.29 -7.83 -3.50
C THR A 315 2.11 -8.49 -2.81
N GLY A 316 1.76 -8.06 -1.60
CA GLY A 316 0.52 -8.44 -0.92
C GLY A 316 -0.74 -8.12 -1.72
N ILE A 317 -0.71 -7.04 -2.53
CA ILE A 317 -1.78 -6.74 -3.49
C ILE A 317 -1.64 -7.60 -4.75
N LEU A 318 -0.44 -7.63 -5.35
CA LEU A 318 -0.22 -8.28 -6.65
C LEU A 318 -0.36 -9.80 -6.63
N GLU A 319 -0.01 -10.45 -5.52
CA GLU A 319 -0.10 -11.91 -5.33
C GLU A 319 -1.45 -12.36 -4.76
N HIS A 320 -2.34 -11.44 -4.37
CA HIS A 320 -3.65 -11.82 -3.84
C HIS A 320 -4.44 -12.62 -4.88
N PRO A 321 -5.15 -13.70 -4.50
CA PRO A 321 -5.98 -14.47 -5.41
C PRO A 321 -7.00 -13.57 -6.13
N GLU A 322 -7.16 -13.77 -7.43
CA GLU A 322 -8.20 -13.10 -8.22
C GLU A 322 -9.49 -13.90 -8.13
N LEU A 323 -10.63 -13.23 -8.35
CA LEU A 323 -11.90 -13.91 -8.54
C LEU A 323 -11.75 -14.92 -9.69
N GLU A 324 -12.22 -16.14 -9.48
CA GLU A 324 -12.17 -17.17 -10.51
C GLU A 324 -13.16 -16.83 -11.63
N HIS A 325 -12.68 -16.61 -12.82
CA HIS A 325 -13.49 -16.42 -14.02
C HIS A 325 -13.33 -17.62 -14.95
N PRO A 326 -14.43 -18.24 -15.43
CA PRO A 326 -14.32 -19.33 -16.38
C PRO A 326 -13.65 -18.86 -17.67
N GLN A 327 -12.56 -19.51 -18.05
CA GLN A 327 -11.75 -19.16 -19.23
C GLN A 327 -12.33 -19.66 -20.55
N THR A 328 -13.30 -20.56 -20.54
CA THR A 328 -13.85 -21.19 -21.72
C THR A 328 -15.37 -21.27 -21.68
N GLY A 329 -16.01 -20.80 -22.76
CA GLY A 329 -17.42 -21.00 -23.05
C GLY A 329 -18.34 -19.98 -22.38
N LYS A 330 -19.00 -19.14 -23.18
CA LYS A 330 -20.16 -18.35 -22.74
C LYS A 330 -21.36 -19.28 -22.65
N ALA A 331 -21.51 -20.00 -21.55
CA ALA A 331 -22.76 -20.67 -21.27
C ALA A 331 -23.84 -19.60 -21.01
N VAL A 332 -24.89 -19.61 -21.79
CA VAL A 332 -26.02 -18.67 -21.63
C VAL A 332 -26.98 -19.26 -20.60
N PRO A 333 -27.32 -18.52 -19.53
CA PRO A 333 -28.34 -18.95 -18.57
C PRO A 333 -29.65 -19.29 -19.28
N LYS A 334 -30.31 -20.37 -18.88
CA LYS A 334 -31.61 -20.78 -19.47
C LYS A 334 -32.74 -19.86 -19.03
N ASP A 335 -32.66 -19.37 -17.81
CA ASP A 335 -33.59 -18.44 -17.17
C ASP A 335 -32.88 -17.63 -16.08
N ASN A 336 -33.63 -16.91 -15.25
CA ASN A 336 -33.12 -16.08 -14.17
C ASN A 336 -33.33 -16.74 -12.79
N SER A 337 -33.42 -18.08 -12.71
CA SER A 337 -33.42 -18.80 -11.45
C SER A 337 -32.03 -18.81 -10.81
N ILE A 338 -31.97 -18.92 -9.49
CA ILE A 338 -30.72 -18.95 -8.75
C ILE A 338 -30.73 -20.17 -7.82
N THR A 339 -29.73 -21.02 -7.96
CA THR A 339 -29.59 -22.21 -7.13
C THR A 339 -28.26 -22.16 -6.37
N LEU A 340 -28.34 -22.28 -5.06
CA LEU A 340 -27.20 -22.44 -4.16
C LEU A 340 -27.15 -23.90 -3.72
N GLU A 341 -26.03 -24.58 -3.94
CA GLU A 341 -25.83 -25.98 -3.61
C GLU A 341 -24.68 -26.12 -2.62
N ASN A 342 -25.01 -26.50 -1.38
CA ASN A 342 -24.03 -26.75 -0.30
C ASN A 342 -22.97 -25.65 -0.14
N VAL A 343 -23.39 -24.39 -0.21
CA VAL A 343 -22.49 -23.22 -0.19
C VAL A 343 -21.91 -23.01 1.20
N LYS A 344 -20.60 -23.08 1.31
CA LYS A 344 -19.83 -22.71 2.51
C LYS A 344 -18.99 -21.50 2.24
N PHE A 345 -18.83 -20.66 3.26
CA PHE A 345 -18.00 -19.46 3.18
C PHE A 345 -17.46 -19.08 4.55
N ALA A 346 -16.15 -18.77 4.62
CA ALA A 346 -15.47 -18.25 5.79
C ALA A 346 -14.92 -16.85 5.51
N CYS A 347 -14.88 -16.02 6.54
CA CYS A 347 -14.21 -14.73 6.51
C CYS A 347 -13.17 -14.71 7.64
N HIS A 348 -11.89 -14.47 7.33
CA HIS A 348 -10.78 -14.47 8.30
C HIS A 348 -10.82 -15.69 9.26
N ASP A 349 -10.73 -16.89 8.75
CA ASP A 349 -10.72 -18.15 9.52
C ASP A 349 -12.01 -18.47 10.30
N LYS A 350 -13.04 -17.61 10.22
CA LYS A 350 -14.36 -17.86 10.83
C LYS A 350 -15.35 -18.28 9.75
N GLU A 351 -15.81 -19.52 9.80
CA GLU A 351 -16.90 -19.99 8.93
C GLU A 351 -18.20 -19.25 9.24
N ILE A 352 -18.81 -18.63 8.22
CA ILE A 352 -20.04 -17.84 8.32
C ILE A 352 -21.24 -18.60 7.76
N LEU A 353 -21.04 -19.34 6.67
CA LEU A 353 -22.08 -20.16 6.01
C LEU A 353 -21.67 -21.64 6.05
N HIS A 354 -22.57 -22.49 6.50
CA HIS A 354 -22.31 -23.89 6.85
C HIS A 354 -22.99 -24.88 5.90
N GLY A 355 -23.00 -24.61 4.58
CA GLY A 355 -23.62 -25.49 3.58
C GLY A 355 -25.04 -25.03 3.23
N ILE A 356 -25.18 -23.79 2.80
CA ILE A 356 -26.46 -23.19 2.39
C ILE A 356 -26.98 -23.86 1.12
N ASN A 357 -28.26 -24.26 1.16
CA ASN A 357 -29.03 -24.72 0.02
C ASN A 357 -30.25 -23.82 -0.16
N MET A 358 -30.40 -23.20 -1.34
CA MET A 358 -31.53 -22.33 -1.68
C MET A 358 -31.87 -22.50 -3.16
N ASP A 359 -33.17 -22.49 -3.48
CA ASP A 359 -33.66 -22.48 -4.86
C ASP A 359 -34.62 -21.30 -5.02
N LEU A 360 -34.20 -20.28 -5.78
CA LEU A 360 -34.93 -19.05 -6.04
C LEU A 360 -35.44 -19.09 -7.48
N LYS A 361 -36.75 -19.16 -7.65
CA LYS A 361 -37.41 -19.28 -8.97
C LYS A 361 -37.26 -17.98 -9.79
N ALA A 362 -37.17 -18.11 -11.09
CA ALA A 362 -37.12 -16.98 -12.01
C ALA A 362 -38.40 -16.15 -11.92
N GLY A 363 -38.28 -14.82 -11.90
CA GLY A 363 -39.41 -13.88 -11.89
C GLY A 363 -40.16 -13.80 -10.57
N THR A 364 -39.63 -14.34 -9.46
CA THR A 364 -40.25 -14.30 -8.13
C THR A 364 -39.55 -13.33 -7.19
N VAL A 365 -40.27 -12.91 -6.16
CA VAL A 365 -39.76 -12.11 -5.04
C VAL A 365 -39.34 -13.05 -3.91
N ASN A 366 -38.04 -13.10 -3.63
CA ASN A 366 -37.45 -13.95 -2.60
C ASN A 366 -36.90 -13.10 -1.47
N ALA A 367 -37.38 -13.32 -0.24
CA ALA A 367 -36.88 -12.62 0.94
C ALA A 367 -35.94 -13.47 1.77
N ILE A 368 -34.83 -12.88 2.24
CA ILE A 368 -33.89 -13.50 3.18
C ILE A 368 -34.00 -12.77 4.50
N VAL A 369 -34.47 -13.47 5.55
CA VAL A 369 -34.69 -12.92 6.88
C VAL A 369 -33.93 -13.70 7.95
N GLY A 370 -33.73 -13.09 9.12
CA GLY A 370 -33.04 -13.73 10.24
C GLY A 370 -32.38 -12.72 11.18
N PRO A 371 -31.87 -13.16 12.33
CA PRO A 371 -31.20 -12.30 13.29
C PRO A 371 -29.98 -11.56 12.69
N SER A 372 -29.54 -10.48 13.35
CA SER A 372 -28.32 -9.81 12.95
C SER A 372 -27.13 -10.77 13.04
N GLY A 373 -26.20 -10.72 12.07
CA GLY A 373 -25.05 -11.62 12.01
C GLY A 373 -25.33 -13.04 11.52
N SER A 374 -26.56 -13.38 11.08
CA SER A 374 -26.91 -14.74 10.61
C SER A 374 -26.34 -15.13 9.23
N GLY A 375 -25.71 -14.20 8.49
CA GLY A 375 -25.11 -14.47 7.19
C GLY A 375 -25.88 -13.96 5.97
N LYS A 376 -27.00 -13.26 6.15
CA LYS A 376 -27.88 -12.77 5.05
C LYS A 376 -27.17 -11.92 4.01
N SER A 377 -26.48 -10.86 4.43
CA SER A 377 -25.72 -9.99 3.52
C SER A 377 -24.53 -10.70 2.89
N THR A 378 -24.00 -11.74 3.54
CA THR A 378 -22.96 -12.60 2.95
C THR A 378 -23.52 -13.42 1.79
N ILE A 379 -24.71 -14.02 1.95
CA ILE A 379 -25.40 -14.76 0.87
C ILE A 379 -25.61 -13.83 -0.34
N ALA A 380 -26.12 -12.60 -0.12
CA ALA A 380 -26.33 -11.65 -1.21
C ALA A 380 -25.02 -11.26 -1.94
N LYS A 381 -23.93 -11.06 -1.19
CA LYS A 381 -22.62 -10.72 -1.77
C LYS A 381 -22.05 -11.88 -2.58
N LEU A 382 -22.26 -13.13 -2.16
CA LEU A 382 -21.87 -14.31 -2.90
C LEU A 382 -22.73 -14.49 -4.17
N ILE A 383 -24.03 -14.29 -4.10
CA ILE A 383 -24.92 -14.30 -5.27
C ILE A 383 -24.55 -13.17 -6.25
N ALA A 384 -24.14 -12.01 -5.75
CA ALA A 384 -23.65 -10.92 -6.58
C ALA A 384 -22.20 -11.13 -7.13
N SER A 385 -21.58 -12.29 -6.86
CA SER A 385 -20.19 -12.61 -7.26
C SER A 385 -19.17 -11.56 -6.80
N LEU A 386 -19.40 -10.94 -5.65
CA LEU A 386 -18.44 -10.02 -5.02
C LEU A 386 -17.36 -10.78 -4.22
N TRP A 387 -17.64 -12.03 -3.86
CA TRP A 387 -16.75 -13.01 -3.26
C TRP A 387 -16.96 -14.37 -3.92
N ASP A 388 -15.93 -15.21 -3.89
CA ASP A 388 -16.05 -16.62 -4.28
C ASP A 388 -16.49 -17.47 -3.09
N VAL A 389 -17.17 -18.58 -3.34
CA VAL A 389 -17.50 -19.58 -2.33
C VAL A 389 -16.28 -20.43 -2.00
N ASP A 390 -16.11 -20.81 -0.73
CA ASP A 390 -15.04 -21.74 -0.33
C ASP A 390 -15.34 -23.17 -0.76
N SER A 391 -16.61 -23.56 -0.76
CA SER A 391 -17.09 -24.82 -1.30
C SER A 391 -18.57 -24.74 -1.68
N GLY A 392 -19.03 -25.67 -2.52
CA GLY A 392 -20.37 -25.63 -3.09
C GLY A 392 -20.41 -24.85 -4.41
N SER A 393 -21.60 -24.55 -4.89
CA SER A 393 -21.80 -23.80 -6.14
C SER A 393 -23.00 -22.89 -6.09
N ILE A 394 -22.90 -21.75 -6.83
CA ILE A 394 -24.03 -20.84 -7.07
C ILE A 394 -24.23 -20.76 -8.57
N LYS A 395 -25.44 -21.06 -9.04
CA LYS A 395 -25.80 -21.12 -10.45
C LYS A 395 -26.94 -20.17 -10.76
N ILE A 396 -26.90 -19.49 -11.91
CA ILE A 396 -28.02 -18.74 -12.48
C ILE A 396 -28.47 -19.44 -13.75
N GLY A 397 -29.76 -19.82 -13.84
CA GLY A 397 -30.30 -20.54 -14.98
C GLY A 397 -29.50 -21.80 -15.33
N GLY A 398 -28.91 -22.45 -14.33
CA GLY A 398 -28.05 -23.62 -14.49
C GLY A 398 -26.60 -23.31 -14.87
N VAL A 399 -26.18 -22.05 -14.94
CA VAL A 399 -24.83 -21.60 -15.34
C VAL A 399 -24.17 -20.82 -14.21
N ASP A 400 -22.85 -20.94 -14.05
CA ASP A 400 -22.06 -20.22 -13.04
C ASP A 400 -22.01 -18.70 -13.33
N ILE A 401 -22.11 -17.86 -12.27
CA ILE A 401 -22.51 -16.44 -12.26
C ILE A 401 -21.56 -15.43 -12.92
N ARG A 402 -20.41 -15.78 -13.44
CA ARG A 402 -19.27 -14.87 -13.59
C ARG A 402 -19.18 -14.00 -14.85
N GLN A 403 -20.27 -13.36 -15.40
CA GLN A 403 -20.16 -12.43 -16.55
C GLN A 403 -21.19 -11.27 -16.59
N GLY A 404 -20.76 -10.01 -16.94
CA GLY A 404 -21.59 -8.79 -17.04
C GLY A 404 -21.20 -7.80 -18.19
N LYS A 405 -21.98 -6.71 -18.44
CA LYS A 405 -21.93 -5.81 -19.61
C LYS A 405 -21.72 -4.31 -19.26
N PRO A 406 -21.05 -3.47 -20.09
CA PRO A 406 -21.09 -2.00 -20.02
C PRO A 406 -21.45 -1.33 -21.37
N ASN A 407 -22.37 -0.32 -21.39
CA ASN A 407 -22.48 0.86 -22.25
C ASN A 407 -23.92 1.38 -22.37
N ALA A 408 -24.24 2.59 -21.85
CA ALA A 408 -25.53 3.25 -21.86
C ALA A 408 -25.44 4.70 -22.42
N THR A 409 -26.50 5.22 -23.04
CA THR A 409 -26.59 6.57 -23.63
C THR A 409 -27.21 7.60 -22.69
N ASP A 410 -26.95 8.92 -22.92
CA ASP A 410 -27.44 10.01 -22.05
C ASP A 410 -28.97 10.09 -22.00
N ALA A 411 -29.67 9.77 -23.10
CA ALA A 411 -31.13 9.71 -23.15
C ALA A 411 -31.71 8.63 -22.25
N GLU A 412 -31.06 7.47 -22.15
CA GLU A 412 -31.44 6.38 -21.22
C GLU A 412 -31.23 6.79 -19.77
N VAL A 413 -30.20 7.60 -19.48
CA VAL A 413 -29.92 8.13 -18.13
C VAL A 413 -31.04 9.08 -17.69
N GLU A 414 -31.46 10.00 -18.56
CA GLU A 414 -32.54 10.97 -18.28
C GLU A 414 -33.90 10.25 -18.04
N GLU A 415 -34.24 9.27 -18.86
CA GLU A 415 -35.50 8.51 -18.72
C GLU A 415 -35.53 7.75 -17.39
N VAL A 416 -34.42 7.12 -17.01
CA VAL A 416 -34.31 6.35 -15.79
C VAL A 416 -34.36 7.24 -14.54
N THR A 417 -33.78 8.44 -14.58
CA THR A 417 -33.85 9.38 -13.45
C THR A 417 -35.27 9.89 -13.19
N LYS A 418 -36.06 10.07 -14.25
CA LYS A 418 -37.51 10.37 -14.12
C LYS A 418 -38.29 9.20 -13.49
N LYS A 419 -37.98 7.97 -13.90
CA LYS A 419 -38.64 6.76 -13.34
C LYS A 419 -38.27 6.50 -11.87
N SER A 420 -37.05 6.82 -11.46
CA SER A 420 -36.56 6.63 -10.09
C SER A 420 -36.85 7.80 -9.14
N GLY A 421 -37.49 8.87 -9.63
CA GLY A 421 -37.74 10.08 -8.84
C GLY A 421 -36.50 10.88 -8.48
N CYS A 422 -35.44 10.75 -9.30
CA CYS A 422 -34.19 11.49 -9.13
C CYS A 422 -34.14 12.79 -9.92
N TYR A 423 -34.90 12.92 -10.99
CA TYR A 423 -34.77 13.98 -11.96
C TYR A 423 -34.86 15.38 -11.33
N ASP A 424 -35.90 15.63 -10.54
CA ASP A 424 -36.15 16.98 -9.99
C ASP A 424 -35.06 17.44 -9.04
N PHE A 425 -34.57 16.57 -8.13
CA PHE A 425 -33.49 17.00 -7.24
C PHE A 425 -32.13 17.11 -7.95
N ILE A 426 -31.86 16.29 -8.98
CA ILE A 426 -30.64 16.42 -9.80
C ILE A 426 -30.65 17.75 -10.54
N MET A 427 -31.79 18.15 -11.11
CA MET A 427 -31.92 19.42 -11.84
C MET A 427 -31.83 20.64 -10.89
N ASN A 428 -32.09 20.49 -9.59
CA ASN A 428 -31.92 21.53 -8.59
C ASN A 428 -30.48 21.64 -8.06
N LEU A 429 -29.56 20.76 -8.45
CA LEU A 429 -28.13 20.89 -8.14
C LEU A 429 -27.49 21.96 -9.03
N GLU A 430 -26.44 22.60 -8.54
CA GLU A 430 -25.77 23.75 -9.15
C GLU A 430 -25.38 23.55 -10.64
N ASN A 431 -25.01 22.31 -11.02
CA ASN A 431 -24.64 21.93 -12.39
C ASN A 431 -25.49 20.77 -12.94
N GLY A 432 -26.69 20.50 -12.37
CA GLY A 432 -27.57 19.42 -12.82
C GLY A 432 -26.86 18.06 -12.86
N PHE A 433 -26.92 17.35 -13.99
CA PHE A 433 -26.26 16.04 -14.18
C PHE A 433 -24.72 16.10 -14.17
N ASP A 434 -24.13 17.28 -14.44
CA ASP A 434 -22.67 17.47 -14.44
C ASP A 434 -22.13 17.81 -13.03
N THR A 435 -22.97 17.79 -12.02
CA THR A 435 -22.56 18.05 -10.64
C THR A 435 -21.61 16.95 -10.13
N VAL A 436 -20.37 17.36 -9.80
CA VAL A 436 -19.35 16.44 -9.23
C VAL A 436 -19.63 16.22 -7.75
N VAL A 437 -20.05 15.01 -7.41
CA VAL A 437 -20.28 14.59 -6.02
C VAL A 437 -18.97 14.02 -5.45
N ILE A 438 -18.29 14.80 -4.60
CA ILE A 438 -17.00 14.42 -3.98
C ILE A 438 -17.22 13.58 -2.73
N GLY A 439 -16.47 12.49 -2.58
CA GLY A 439 -16.55 11.56 -1.45
C GLY A 439 -17.80 10.67 -1.47
N ALA A 440 -18.18 10.12 -0.32
CA ALA A 440 -19.35 9.21 -0.20
C ALA A 440 -20.71 9.93 -0.30
N GLY A 441 -20.84 10.97 -1.12
CA GLY A 441 -22.07 11.73 -1.31
C GLY A 441 -22.27 12.87 -0.32
N GLY A 442 -21.21 13.59 0.08
CA GLY A 442 -21.18 14.58 1.16
C GLY A 442 -22.20 15.73 1.11
N HIS A 443 -22.90 15.94 -0.03
CA HIS A 443 -23.95 16.96 -0.17
C HIS A 443 -25.35 16.37 -0.44
N LEU A 444 -25.49 15.04 -0.49
CA LEU A 444 -26.75 14.36 -0.74
C LEU A 444 -27.32 13.74 0.53
N SER A 445 -28.63 13.86 0.73
CA SER A 445 -29.34 13.16 1.81
C SER A 445 -29.29 11.64 1.62
N GLY A 446 -29.57 10.87 2.68
CA GLY A 446 -29.63 9.41 2.62
C GLY A 446 -30.60 8.90 1.55
N GLY A 447 -31.79 9.50 1.47
CA GLY A 447 -32.83 9.15 0.50
C GLY A 447 -32.44 9.49 -0.96
N GLU A 448 -31.75 10.60 -1.19
CA GLU A 448 -31.25 10.99 -2.54
C GLU A 448 -30.19 10.03 -3.04
N ARG A 449 -29.21 9.66 -2.20
CA ARG A 449 -28.20 8.64 -2.53
C ARG A 449 -28.84 7.31 -2.90
N GLN A 450 -29.88 6.92 -2.16
CA GLN A 450 -30.58 5.66 -2.39
C GLN A 450 -31.36 5.68 -3.72
N ARG A 451 -32.07 6.78 -4.04
CA ARG A 451 -32.75 6.96 -5.34
C ARG A 451 -31.78 6.92 -6.51
N ILE A 452 -30.59 7.54 -6.40
CA ILE A 452 -29.53 7.42 -7.41
C ILE A 452 -29.08 5.97 -7.60
N SER A 453 -28.96 5.21 -6.50
CA SER A 453 -28.59 3.80 -6.58
C SER A 453 -29.65 2.96 -7.29
N ILE A 454 -30.93 3.27 -7.08
CA ILE A 454 -32.06 2.66 -7.81
C ILE A 454 -32.03 3.06 -9.29
N ALA A 455 -31.78 4.33 -9.60
CA ALA A 455 -31.63 4.78 -10.98
C ALA A 455 -30.51 4.00 -11.72
N ARG A 456 -29.35 3.82 -11.08
CA ARG A 456 -28.26 3.02 -11.62
C ARG A 456 -28.66 1.56 -11.84
N ALA A 457 -29.43 0.97 -10.93
CA ALA A 457 -29.94 -0.39 -11.07
C ALA A 457 -30.96 -0.50 -12.22
N MET A 458 -31.84 0.50 -12.40
CA MET A 458 -32.77 0.58 -13.53
C MET A 458 -32.03 0.69 -14.87
N LEU A 459 -31.02 1.57 -14.94
CA LEU A 459 -30.22 1.78 -16.14
C LEU A 459 -29.46 0.52 -16.57
N LYS A 460 -28.97 -0.25 -15.60
CA LYS A 460 -28.30 -1.54 -15.84
C LYS A 460 -29.25 -2.58 -16.41
N ASP A 461 -30.54 -2.44 -16.17
CA ASP A 461 -31.64 -3.34 -16.57
C ASP A 461 -31.35 -4.84 -16.35
N ALA A 462 -30.71 -5.15 -15.22
CA ALA A 462 -30.34 -6.50 -14.89
C ALA A 462 -31.60 -7.35 -14.60
N PRO A 463 -31.65 -8.62 -15.07
CA PRO A 463 -32.81 -9.49 -14.86
C PRO A 463 -32.95 -9.99 -13.42
N ILE A 464 -31.91 -9.85 -12.60
CA ILE A 464 -31.87 -10.19 -11.18
C ILE A 464 -31.50 -8.93 -10.40
N VAL A 465 -32.27 -8.60 -9.36
CA VAL A 465 -32.08 -7.44 -8.50
C VAL A 465 -31.91 -7.91 -7.06
N ILE A 466 -30.90 -7.41 -6.38
CA ILE A 466 -30.63 -7.69 -4.96
C ILE A 466 -30.78 -6.37 -4.20
N LEU A 467 -31.69 -6.33 -3.21
CA LEU A 467 -31.91 -5.20 -2.33
C LEU A 467 -31.45 -5.56 -0.91
N ASP A 468 -30.40 -4.90 -0.44
CA ASP A 468 -29.89 -5.03 0.94
C ASP A 468 -30.25 -3.75 1.71
N GLU A 469 -31.11 -3.83 2.71
CA GLU A 469 -31.59 -2.73 3.59
C GLU A 469 -32.13 -1.49 2.83
N ALA A 470 -32.87 -1.67 1.77
CA ALA A 470 -33.31 -0.58 0.89
C ALA A 470 -34.18 0.53 1.56
N THR A 471 -34.58 0.40 2.82
CA THR A 471 -35.54 1.34 3.48
C THR A 471 -35.09 1.76 4.90
N ALA A 472 -33.87 1.55 5.32
CA ALA A 472 -33.48 1.67 6.73
C ALA A 472 -33.37 3.12 7.28
N TYR A 473 -33.28 4.17 6.43
CA TYR A 473 -32.98 5.54 6.87
C TYR A 473 -33.77 6.62 6.12
N THR A 474 -35.02 6.36 5.72
CA THR A 474 -35.84 7.34 4.97
C THR A 474 -37.00 7.87 5.77
N ASP A 475 -37.28 9.19 5.65
CA ASP A 475 -38.48 9.82 6.17
C ASP A 475 -39.73 9.23 5.50
N PRO A 476 -40.91 9.23 6.17
CA PRO A 476 -42.13 8.61 5.65
C PRO A 476 -42.58 9.06 4.25
N GLU A 477 -42.37 10.33 3.90
CA GLU A 477 -42.67 10.86 2.56
C GLU A 477 -41.72 10.30 1.48
N ASN A 478 -40.45 10.19 1.78
CA ASN A 478 -39.46 9.60 0.91
C ASN A 478 -39.61 8.08 0.78
N GLU A 479 -40.14 7.41 1.81
CA GLU A 479 -40.38 5.96 1.78
C GLU A 479 -41.40 5.57 0.71
N ALA A 480 -42.51 6.34 0.54
CA ALA A 480 -43.51 6.07 -0.47
C ALA A 480 -42.98 6.22 -1.90
N ILE A 481 -42.19 7.25 -2.16
CA ILE A 481 -41.51 7.46 -3.47
C ILE A 481 -40.53 6.34 -3.76
N LEU A 482 -39.77 5.93 -2.75
CA LEU A 482 -38.77 4.85 -2.84
C LEU A 482 -39.44 3.52 -3.16
N GLN A 483 -40.54 3.16 -2.44
CA GLN A 483 -41.32 1.94 -2.66
C GLN A 483 -41.88 1.88 -4.08
N ASN A 484 -42.44 2.99 -4.59
CA ASN A 484 -42.92 3.05 -5.96
C ASN A 484 -41.81 2.88 -7.01
N SER A 485 -40.62 3.44 -6.74
CA SER A 485 -39.45 3.30 -7.59
C SER A 485 -38.93 1.86 -7.58
N ILE A 486 -38.91 1.20 -6.42
CA ILE A 486 -38.52 -0.20 -6.30
C ILE A 486 -39.55 -1.09 -7.04
N ALA A 487 -40.85 -0.85 -6.90
CA ALA A 487 -41.88 -1.61 -7.62
C ALA A 487 -41.71 -1.56 -9.13
N LYS A 488 -41.33 -0.38 -9.67
CA LYS A 488 -41.04 -0.21 -11.10
C LYS A 488 -39.75 -0.93 -11.50
N LEU A 489 -38.73 -0.92 -10.64
CA LEU A 489 -37.43 -1.58 -10.90
C LEU A 489 -37.58 -3.10 -11.04
N VAL A 490 -38.43 -3.72 -10.22
CA VAL A 490 -38.51 -5.18 -10.09
C VAL A 490 -39.55 -5.85 -10.99
N THR A 491 -40.36 -5.08 -11.70
CA THR A 491 -41.40 -5.64 -12.59
C THR A 491 -40.79 -6.60 -13.60
N GLY A 492 -41.21 -7.89 -13.57
CA GLY A 492 -40.75 -8.93 -14.48
C GLY A 492 -39.34 -9.46 -14.21
N LYS A 493 -38.73 -9.11 -13.07
CA LYS A 493 -37.38 -9.53 -12.69
C LYS A 493 -37.40 -10.46 -11.49
N THR A 494 -36.33 -11.23 -11.30
CA THR A 494 -36.10 -11.99 -10.05
C THR A 494 -35.57 -11.03 -8.99
N LEU A 495 -36.30 -10.91 -7.88
CA LEU A 495 -35.94 -10.02 -6.78
C LEU A 495 -35.48 -10.82 -5.57
N ILE A 496 -34.36 -10.42 -4.98
CA ILE A 496 -33.86 -10.89 -3.69
C ILE A 496 -33.86 -9.72 -2.72
N VAL A 497 -34.60 -9.84 -1.60
CA VAL A 497 -34.67 -8.80 -0.58
C VAL A 497 -34.04 -9.31 0.70
N ILE A 498 -33.03 -8.59 1.20
CA ILE A 498 -32.57 -8.79 2.59
C ILE A 498 -33.31 -7.79 3.46
N ALA A 499 -34.19 -8.32 4.32
CA ALA A 499 -35.06 -7.48 5.11
C ALA A 499 -34.71 -7.49 6.60
N HIS A 500 -34.63 -6.31 7.16
CA HIS A 500 -34.61 -6.07 8.61
C HIS A 500 -36.02 -5.78 9.17
N ARG A 501 -36.96 -5.37 8.31
CA ARG A 501 -38.37 -5.18 8.67
C ARG A 501 -39.22 -6.26 8.01
N LEU A 502 -39.77 -7.16 8.80
CA LEU A 502 -40.59 -8.27 8.30
C LEU A 502 -41.87 -7.82 7.59
N SER A 503 -42.43 -6.65 7.96
CA SER A 503 -43.59 -6.08 7.29
C SER A 503 -43.42 -5.79 5.81
N THR A 504 -42.20 -5.60 5.35
CA THR A 504 -41.90 -5.30 3.93
C THR A 504 -41.82 -6.55 3.05
N VAL A 505 -41.73 -7.71 3.65
CA VAL A 505 -41.52 -8.99 2.92
C VAL A 505 -42.66 -10.00 3.14
N LYS A 506 -43.72 -9.63 3.83
CA LYS A 506 -44.89 -10.53 4.08
C LYS A 506 -45.52 -11.04 2.77
N ASP A 507 -45.51 -10.21 1.71
CA ASP A 507 -46.12 -10.51 0.42
C ASP A 507 -45.10 -11.11 -0.57
N SER A 508 -43.91 -11.56 -0.10
CA SER A 508 -42.93 -12.23 -0.92
C SER A 508 -43.39 -13.63 -1.31
N ASP A 509 -43.08 -14.05 -2.55
CA ASP A 509 -43.41 -15.39 -3.05
C ASP A 509 -42.73 -16.49 -2.23
N GLN A 510 -41.51 -16.21 -1.73
CA GLN A 510 -40.76 -17.12 -0.89
C GLN A 510 -39.91 -16.37 0.14
N ILE A 511 -39.90 -16.84 1.37
CA ILE A 511 -39.12 -16.29 2.48
C ILE A 511 -38.15 -17.38 2.98
N PHE A 512 -36.87 -17.09 3.05
CA PHE A 512 -35.83 -17.94 3.61
C PHE A 512 -35.43 -17.42 4.99
N VAL A 513 -35.58 -18.24 6.02
CA VAL A 513 -35.19 -17.93 7.40
C VAL A 513 -33.78 -18.44 7.65
N VAL A 514 -32.84 -17.52 7.78
CA VAL A 514 -31.40 -17.83 7.98
C VAL A 514 -31.02 -17.56 9.44
N ASN A 515 -30.41 -18.54 10.08
CA ASN A 515 -29.88 -18.40 11.44
C ASN A 515 -28.55 -19.14 11.58
N ALA A 516 -27.59 -18.48 12.21
CA ALA A 516 -26.25 -19.01 12.45
C ALA A 516 -25.65 -19.73 11.21
N GLY A 517 -25.71 -19.08 10.04
CA GLY A 517 -25.12 -19.58 8.80
C GLY A 517 -25.87 -20.74 8.12
N ASN A 518 -27.10 -21.08 8.55
CA ASN A 518 -27.91 -22.14 7.97
C ASN A 518 -29.31 -21.62 7.59
N VAL A 519 -29.93 -22.22 6.56
CA VAL A 519 -31.34 -22.03 6.25
C VAL A 519 -32.17 -22.95 7.17
N GLN A 520 -32.90 -22.36 8.12
CA GLN A 520 -33.73 -23.11 9.07
C GLN A 520 -35.09 -23.50 8.49
N ALA A 521 -35.71 -22.62 7.71
CA ALA A 521 -36.99 -22.86 7.08
C ALA A 521 -37.13 -21.97 5.84
N HIS A 522 -37.98 -22.37 4.91
CA HIS A 522 -38.41 -21.55 3.78
C HIS A 522 -39.90 -21.81 3.47
N GLY A 523 -40.57 -20.82 2.93
CA GLY A 523 -42.02 -20.89 2.59
C GLY A 523 -42.62 -19.50 2.49
N THR A 524 -43.94 -19.47 2.40
CA THR A 524 -44.72 -18.22 2.46
C THR A 524 -44.81 -17.68 3.89
N HIS A 525 -45.26 -16.43 4.04
CA HIS A 525 -45.48 -15.81 5.34
C HIS A 525 -46.39 -16.64 6.25
N GLU A 526 -47.51 -17.09 5.74
CA GLU A 526 -48.51 -17.87 6.51
C GLU A 526 -47.97 -19.24 6.94
N GLU A 527 -47.25 -19.93 6.03
CA GLU A 527 -46.63 -21.21 6.34
C GLU A 527 -45.56 -21.07 7.44
N LEU A 528 -44.71 -20.04 7.36
CA LEU A 528 -43.62 -19.82 8.32
C LEU A 528 -44.14 -19.39 9.70
N LEU A 529 -45.25 -18.68 9.79
CA LEU A 529 -45.86 -18.37 11.07
C LEU A 529 -46.30 -19.62 11.83
N THR A 530 -46.67 -20.68 11.10
CA THR A 530 -47.11 -21.94 11.71
C THR A 530 -45.97 -22.90 11.94
N THR A 531 -45.03 -22.99 11.00
CA THR A 531 -43.98 -24.03 10.95
C THR A 531 -42.64 -23.61 11.58
N CYS A 532 -42.31 -22.31 11.62
CA CYS A 532 -41.01 -21.81 12.08
C CYS A 532 -41.15 -20.95 13.36
N PRO A 533 -40.82 -21.47 14.55
CA PRO A 533 -40.86 -20.70 15.80
C PRO A 533 -40.04 -19.41 15.74
N LEU A 534 -38.80 -19.47 15.20
CA LEU A 534 -37.94 -18.31 15.09
C LEU A 534 -38.58 -17.18 14.25
N TYR A 535 -39.22 -17.53 13.13
CA TYR A 535 -39.90 -16.54 12.29
C TYR A 535 -41.07 -15.89 13.00
N ARG A 536 -41.87 -16.70 13.70
CA ARG A 536 -43.01 -16.24 14.50
C ARG A 536 -42.57 -15.31 15.64
N ASP A 537 -41.50 -15.66 16.35
CA ASP A 537 -40.95 -14.82 17.42
C ASP A 537 -40.45 -13.48 16.90
N MET A 538 -39.74 -13.48 15.77
CA MET A 538 -39.27 -12.26 15.08
C MET A 538 -40.48 -11.40 14.61
N TRP A 539 -41.53 -12.03 14.09
CA TRP A 539 -42.75 -11.33 13.66
C TRP A 539 -43.48 -10.68 14.84
N ASN A 540 -43.69 -11.42 15.93
CA ASN A 540 -44.34 -10.93 17.15
C ASN A 540 -43.54 -9.77 17.79
N ALA A 541 -42.23 -9.87 17.85
CA ALA A 541 -41.35 -8.78 18.31
C ALA A 541 -41.49 -7.53 17.43
N HIS A 542 -41.65 -7.69 16.11
CA HIS A 542 -41.83 -6.57 15.20
C HIS A 542 -43.21 -5.88 15.36
N ILE A 543 -44.28 -6.63 15.63
CA ILE A 543 -45.62 -6.07 15.87
C ILE A 543 -45.66 -5.35 17.22
N SER A 544 -45.14 -5.94 18.30
CA SER A 544 -45.14 -5.33 19.63
C SER A 544 -44.42 -3.97 19.67
N VAL A 545 -43.37 -3.78 18.87
CA VAL A 545 -42.71 -2.48 18.74
C VAL A 545 -43.59 -1.45 18.00
N LYS A 546 -44.39 -1.87 17.01
CA LYS A 546 -45.33 -0.97 16.31
C LYS A 546 -46.51 -0.54 17.19
N ASP A 547 -46.99 -1.40 18.07
CA ASP A 547 -48.11 -1.09 18.95
C ASP A 547 -47.70 -0.14 20.09
N THR A 548 -46.47 -0.29 20.62
CA THR A 548 -45.94 0.63 21.65
C THR A 548 -45.65 2.04 21.10
N VAL A 549 -45.37 2.20 19.78
CA VAL A 549 -45.18 3.52 19.16
C VAL A 549 -46.54 4.22 18.89
N LYS A 550 -47.67 3.48 18.74
CA LYS A 550 -49.02 4.05 18.57
C LYS A 550 -49.69 4.45 19.88
N GLU A 551 -49.28 3.90 21.02
CA GLU A 551 -49.78 4.28 22.33
C GLU A 551 -49.04 5.44 22.98
N GLY A 552 -47.97 5.93 22.35
CA GLY A 552 -47.13 7.06 22.80
C GLY A 552 -47.34 8.38 22.05
N GLU A 553 -48.30 8.46 21.09
CA GLU A 553 -48.86 9.67 20.50
C GLU A 553 -50.25 9.93 21.10
#